data_83a48782eaae4aef12ce6bac40cc904a
#
_entry.id   83a48782eaae4aef12ce6bac40cc904a
#
_cell.length_a   1.000
_cell.length_b   1.000
_cell.length_c   1.000
_cell.angle_alpha   90.00
_cell.angle_beta   90.00
_cell.angle_gamma   90.00
#
_symmetry.space_group_name_H-M   'P 1'
#
loop_
_entity.id
_entity.type
_entity.pdbx_description
1 polymer ?
#
loop_
_entity_poly.entity_id
_entity_poly.type
_entity_poly.pdbx_seq_one_letter_code
_entity_poly.pdbx_strand_id
1 'polypeptide(L)'
;AQRTATKEAGQIAGLEVLRIINEPTAAALAYGLDKGSEDETVLVFDLGGGTFDVSVLEIGDGVFEVKSTHGDTHLGGDDWDQRIIDWMVQQFKAAHGVDLAADRMATQRLKEAAEKAKIELSQTQQTQINLPFITATAAGPLHMDETLTRAKFQEMTADLIERCRKPFEQAITDAGLSKGQINHVIMVGGSTRMPAVQDLVQSMTGKESNRTVNPDEVVAVGAAVQAGVLRGDVKDVLLLDVTPLSLGIETKGGVMTKLI
;
A
#
# COMPACT_ATOMS: atom_id res chain seq x y z
N ALA A 1 -0.96 -18.75 9.19
CA ALA A 1 -2.42 -18.59 9.00
C ALA A 1 -2.75 -17.78 7.75
N GLN A 2 -2.28 -16.51 7.58
CA GLN A 2 -2.63 -15.64 6.43
C GLN A 2 -2.23 -16.24 5.07
N ARG A 3 -1.00 -16.74 4.93
CA ARG A 3 -0.53 -17.40 3.68
C ARG A 3 -1.38 -18.62 3.33
N THR A 4 -1.76 -19.42 4.33
CA THR A 4 -2.66 -20.57 4.14
C THR A 4 -4.03 -20.13 3.68
N ALA A 5 -4.61 -19.08 4.30
CA ALA A 5 -5.91 -18.53 3.93
C ALA A 5 -5.92 -18.01 2.48
N THR A 6 -4.84 -17.34 2.04
CA THR A 6 -4.70 -16.87 0.64
C THR A 6 -4.69 -18.06 -0.34
N LYS A 7 -3.93 -19.12 -0.01
CA LYS A 7 -3.91 -20.33 -0.83
C LYS A 7 -5.29 -21.01 -0.90
N GLU A 8 -5.94 -21.14 0.25
CA GLU A 8 -7.28 -21.74 0.34
C GLU A 8 -8.32 -20.92 -0.41
N ALA A 9 -8.25 -19.58 -0.37
CA ALA A 9 -9.15 -18.72 -1.14
C ALA A 9 -9.05 -18.98 -2.65
N GLY A 10 -7.84 -19.15 -3.17
CA GLY A 10 -7.62 -19.53 -4.56
C GLY A 10 -8.21 -20.91 -4.89
N GLN A 11 -8.03 -21.88 -4.01
CA GLN A 11 -8.60 -23.22 -4.17
C GLN A 11 -10.13 -23.24 -4.11
N ILE A 12 -10.73 -22.45 -3.21
CA ILE A 12 -12.18 -22.26 -3.11
C ILE A 12 -12.74 -21.65 -4.40
N ALA A 13 -12.00 -20.74 -5.02
CA ALA A 13 -12.35 -20.16 -6.33
C ALA A 13 -12.17 -21.15 -7.51
N GLY A 14 -11.74 -22.38 -7.25
CA GLY A 14 -11.53 -23.42 -8.27
C GLY A 14 -10.20 -23.32 -9.00
N LEU A 15 -9.22 -22.57 -8.47
CA LEU A 15 -7.90 -22.39 -9.05
C LEU A 15 -6.91 -23.42 -8.48
N GLU A 16 -5.97 -23.87 -9.29
CA GLU A 16 -4.78 -24.58 -8.84
C GLU A 16 -3.72 -23.56 -8.40
N VAL A 17 -3.46 -23.49 -7.10
CA VAL A 17 -2.46 -22.57 -6.54
C VAL A 17 -1.09 -23.23 -6.53
N LEU A 18 -0.22 -22.85 -7.46
CA LEU A 18 1.13 -23.40 -7.59
C LEU A 18 2.07 -22.87 -6.50
N ARG A 19 2.00 -21.56 -6.22
CA ARG A 19 2.84 -20.88 -5.23
C ARG A 19 2.17 -19.61 -4.74
N ILE A 20 2.57 -19.17 -3.54
CA ILE A 20 2.32 -17.84 -3.01
C ILE A 20 3.62 -17.06 -3.09
N ILE A 21 3.55 -15.83 -3.57
CA ILE A 21 4.67 -14.89 -3.64
C ILE A 21 4.33 -13.65 -2.80
N ASN A 22 5.33 -13.05 -2.15
CA ASN A 22 5.15 -11.78 -1.44
C ASN A 22 5.06 -10.62 -2.42
N GLU A 23 4.23 -9.62 -2.12
CA GLU A 23 3.98 -8.46 -2.99
C GLU A 23 5.26 -7.69 -3.36
N PRO A 24 6.17 -7.33 -2.42
CA PRO A 24 7.39 -6.62 -2.77
C PRO A 24 8.30 -7.44 -3.70
N THR A 25 8.35 -8.76 -3.51
CA THR A 25 9.12 -9.64 -4.37
C THR A 25 8.53 -9.70 -5.78
N ALA A 26 7.20 -9.77 -5.88
CA ALA A 26 6.52 -9.71 -7.18
C ALA A 26 6.77 -8.36 -7.88
N ALA A 27 6.67 -7.25 -7.16
CA ALA A 27 6.94 -5.93 -7.73
C ALA A 27 8.39 -5.78 -8.23
N ALA A 28 9.36 -6.32 -7.47
CA ALA A 28 10.76 -6.34 -7.86
C ALA A 28 10.99 -7.20 -9.12
N LEU A 29 10.32 -8.36 -9.21
CA LEU A 29 10.36 -9.20 -10.44
C LEU A 29 9.85 -8.45 -11.66
N ALA A 30 8.70 -7.79 -11.55
CA ALA A 30 8.14 -7.03 -12.65
C ALA A 30 9.08 -5.89 -13.12
N TYR A 31 9.78 -5.27 -12.15
CA TYR A 31 10.74 -4.22 -12.42
C TYR A 31 12.04 -4.76 -13.02
N GLY A 32 12.58 -5.86 -12.49
CA GLY A 32 13.93 -6.34 -12.77
C GLY A 32 14.08 -7.20 -14.03
N LEU A 33 12.96 -7.60 -14.67
CA LEU A 33 13.02 -8.49 -15.86
C LEU A 33 13.84 -7.96 -17.01
N ASP A 34 13.81 -6.64 -17.24
CA ASP A 34 14.51 -5.98 -18.33
C ASP A 34 15.87 -5.39 -17.90
N LYS A 35 16.27 -5.63 -16.65
CA LYS A 35 17.51 -5.14 -16.09
C LYS A 35 18.63 -6.15 -16.33
N GLY A 36 19.79 -5.65 -16.71
CA GLY A 36 20.96 -6.48 -16.95
C GLY A 36 21.58 -7.05 -15.68
N SER A 37 22.81 -7.53 -15.77
CA SER A 37 23.56 -8.19 -14.69
C SER A 37 24.16 -7.19 -13.66
N GLU A 38 23.77 -5.92 -13.66
CA GLU A 38 24.26 -4.97 -12.68
C GLU A 38 23.54 -5.15 -11.34
N ASP A 39 24.32 -5.14 -10.26
CA ASP A 39 23.77 -5.20 -8.90
C ASP A 39 23.05 -3.89 -8.58
N GLU A 40 21.76 -3.97 -8.29
CA GLU A 40 20.91 -2.84 -7.93
C GLU A 40 20.27 -3.04 -6.55
N THR A 41 20.28 -2.00 -5.76
CA THR A 41 19.47 -1.93 -4.53
C THR A 41 18.16 -1.22 -4.80
N VAL A 42 17.07 -1.91 -4.60
CA VAL A 42 15.72 -1.43 -4.87
C VAL A 42 14.94 -1.32 -3.56
N LEU A 43 14.26 -0.20 -3.39
CA LEU A 43 13.29 -0.03 -2.31
C LEU A 43 11.88 -0.14 -2.90
N VAL A 44 11.08 -1.05 -2.38
CA VAL A 44 9.65 -1.17 -2.67
C VAL A 44 8.88 -0.48 -1.57
N PHE A 45 8.10 0.53 -1.93
CA PHE A 45 7.22 1.29 -1.05
C PHE A 45 5.77 0.96 -1.42
N ASP A 46 5.14 0.11 -0.63
CA ASP A 46 3.81 -0.42 -0.89
C ASP A 46 2.79 0.17 0.08
N LEU A 47 1.94 1.07 -0.43
CA LEU A 47 0.85 1.66 0.34
C LEU A 47 -0.47 1.35 -0.37
N GLY A 48 -1.12 0.31 0.13
CA GLY A 48 -2.42 -0.14 -0.35
C GLY A 48 -3.60 0.56 0.31
N GLY A 49 -4.76 -0.09 0.30
CA GLY A 49 -5.98 0.40 0.95
C GLY A 49 -5.95 0.26 2.47
N GLY A 50 -5.35 -0.80 3.01
CA GLY A 50 -5.39 -1.13 4.43
C GLY A 50 -4.04 -1.37 5.10
N THR A 51 -2.97 -1.59 4.34
CA THR A 51 -1.63 -1.89 4.85
C THR A 51 -0.56 -1.06 4.17
N PHE A 52 0.53 -0.87 4.89
CA PHE A 52 1.73 -0.21 4.43
C PHE A 52 2.94 -1.11 4.67
N ASP A 53 3.72 -1.37 3.62
CA ASP A 53 4.95 -2.16 3.68
C ASP A 53 6.10 -1.46 2.96
N VAL A 54 7.30 -1.55 3.52
CA VAL A 54 8.54 -1.09 2.90
C VAL A 54 9.52 -2.25 2.91
N SER A 55 10.05 -2.59 1.74
CA SER A 55 11.04 -3.66 1.58
C SER A 55 12.26 -3.16 0.84
N VAL A 56 13.42 -3.57 1.29
CA VAL A 56 14.70 -3.34 0.60
C VAL A 56 15.15 -4.66 0.00
N LEU A 57 15.45 -4.62 -1.30
CA LEU A 57 15.89 -5.78 -2.06
C LEU A 57 17.21 -5.47 -2.79
N GLU A 58 18.05 -6.49 -2.92
CA GLU A 58 19.16 -6.50 -3.86
C GLU A 58 18.79 -7.36 -5.06
N ILE A 59 19.07 -6.85 -6.27
CA ILE A 59 18.81 -7.52 -7.54
C ILE A 59 20.14 -7.58 -8.29
N GLY A 60 20.59 -8.77 -8.65
CA GLY A 60 21.81 -8.95 -9.41
C GLY A 60 21.91 -10.38 -9.96
N ASP A 61 22.43 -10.54 -11.18
CA ASP A 61 22.62 -11.84 -11.86
C ASP A 61 21.39 -12.78 -11.81
N GLY A 62 20.17 -12.21 -11.93
CA GLY A 62 18.94 -12.97 -11.87
C GLY A 62 18.51 -13.37 -10.44
N VAL A 63 19.25 -12.96 -9.41
CA VAL A 63 18.91 -13.19 -8.00
C VAL A 63 18.19 -11.98 -7.44
N PHE A 64 17.06 -12.22 -6.79
CA PHE A 64 16.25 -11.21 -6.09
C PHE A 64 16.27 -11.55 -4.61
N GLU A 65 17.01 -10.79 -3.83
CA GLU A 65 17.19 -11.04 -2.40
C GLU A 65 16.52 -9.94 -1.58
N VAL A 66 15.54 -10.30 -0.74
CA VAL A 66 14.97 -9.36 0.24
C VAL A 66 15.93 -9.23 1.40
N LYS A 67 16.39 -8.03 1.70
CA LYS A 67 17.31 -7.72 2.82
C LYS A 67 16.56 -7.38 4.09
N SER A 68 15.46 -6.65 3.96
CA SER A 68 14.63 -6.24 5.10
C SER A 68 13.20 -5.93 4.66
N THR A 69 12.27 -6.04 5.58
CA THR A 69 10.88 -5.64 5.41
C THR A 69 10.33 -5.08 6.72
N HIS A 70 9.67 -3.93 6.64
CA HIS A 70 8.94 -3.29 7.74
C HIS A 70 7.64 -2.70 7.24
N GLY A 71 6.68 -2.47 8.15
CA GLY A 71 5.40 -1.92 7.76
C GLY A 71 4.51 -1.52 8.93
N ASP A 72 3.30 -1.10 8.57
CA ASP A 72 2.18 -0.84 9.49
C ASP A 72 0.94 -1.55 8.93
N THR A 73 0.52 -2.62 9.59
CA THR A 73 -0.60 -3.47 9.17
C THR A 73 -1.98 -2.81 9.32
N HIS A 74 -2.02 -1.56 9.82
CA HIS A 74 -3.23 -0.78 10.04
C HIS A 74 -3.05 0.64 9.51
N LEU A 75 -2.34 0.81 8.39
CA LEU A 75 -2.16 2.06 7.69
C LEU A 75 -2.37 1.85 6.20
N GLY A 76 -3.38 2.49 5.64
CA GLY A 76 -3.68 2.42 4.21
C GLY A 76 -4.64 3.50 3.76
N GLY A 77 -4.97 3.52 2.48
CA GLY A 77 -5.84 4.51 1.86
C GLY A 77 -7.18 4.72 2.56
N ASP A 78 -7.69 3.68 3.24
CA ASP A 78 -8.92 3.74 4.03
C ASP A 78 -8.82 4.72 5.21
N ASP A 79 -7.61 4.90 5.80
CA ASP A 79 -7.39 5.89 6.86
C ASP A 79 -7.49 7.32 6.32
N TRP A 80 -6.99 7.57 5.11
CA TRP A 80 -7.15 8.85 4.43
C TRP A 80 -8.62 9.13 4.10
N ASP A 81 -9.35 8.13 3.63
CA ASP A 81 -10.79 8.23 3.38
C ASP A 81 -11.54 8.55 4.66
N GLN A 82 -11.19 7.91 5.77
CA GLN A 82 -11.82 8.17 7.07
C GLN A 82 -11.63 9.62 7.52
N ARG A 83 -10.46 10.24 7.26
CA ARG A 83 -10.25 11.68 7.57
C ARG A 83 -11.18 12.59 6.76
N ILE A 84 -11.43 12.25 5.49
CA ILE A 84 -12.39 12.99 4.67
C ILE A 84 -13.82 12.78 5.18
N ILE A 85 -14.19 11.54 5.54
CA ILE A 85 -15.51 11.24 6.11
C ILE A 85 -15.74 12.05 7.39
N ASP A 86 -14.79 12.02 8.32
CA ASP A 86 -14.88 12.74 9.58
C ASP A 86 -15.03 14.26 9.35
N TRP A 87 -14.28 14.81 8.40
CA TRP A 87 -14.40 16.20 7.99
C TRP A 87 -15.79 16.48 7.41
N MET A 88 -16.30 15.69 6.50
CA MET A 88 -17.65 15.85 5.91
C MET A 88 -18.73 15.82 6.98
N VAL A 89 -18.67 14.87 7.91
CA VAL A 89 -19.62 14.75 9.03
C VAL A 89 -19.59 16.00 9.90
N GLN A 90 -18.41 16.52 10.20
CA GLN A 90 -18.24 17.74 11.00
C GLN A 90 -18.82 18.97 10.29
N GLN A 91 -18.53 19.16 8.99
CA GLN A 91 -19.06 20.29 8.19
C GLN A 91 -20.59 20.22 8.17
N PHE A 92 -21.14 19.05 7.87
CA PHE A 92 -22.60 18.89 7.79
C PHE A 92 -23.29 19.11 9.15
N LYS A 93 -22.71 18.61 10.22
CA LYS A 93 -23.22 18.82 11.58
C LYS A 93 -23.17 20.29 11.99
N ALA A 94 -22.12 21.00 11.61
CA ALA A 94 -22.01 22.43 11.87
C ALA A 94 -23.06 23.26 11.10
N ALA A 95 -23.33 22.89 9.84
CA ALA A 95 -24.28 23.59 8.97
C ALA A 95 -25.74 23.28 9.28
N HIS A 96 -26.05 22.03 9.60
CA HIS A 96 -27.44 21.53 9.67
C HIS A 96 -27.85 20.99 11.05
N GLY A 97 -26.93 20.85 12.02
CA GLY A 97 -27.18 20.28 13.34
C GLY A 97 -27.48 18.76 13.33
N VAL A 98 -27.25 18.09 12.18
CA VAL A 98 -27.56 16.66 11.98
C VAL A 98 -26.27 15.87 11.90
N ASP A 99 -26.21 14.75 12.63
CA ASP A 99 -25.06 13.84 12.61
C ASP A 99 -25.27 12.71 11.62
N LEU A 100 -24.55 12.76 10.49
CA LEU A 100 -24.64 11.75 9.44
C LEU A 100 -24.02 10.41 9.83
N ALA A 101 -23.17 10.34 10.85
CA ALA A 101 -22.53 9.10 11.28
C ALA A 101 -23.56 8.08 11.84
N ALA A 102 -24.72 8.55 12.29
CA ALA A 102 -25.80 7.69 12.76
C ALA A 102 -26.65 7.08 11.64
N ASP A 103 -26.53 7.59 10.40
CA ASP A 103 -27.28 7.12 9.24
C ASP A 103 -26.42 6.18 8.39
N ARG A 104 -26.76 4.90 8.37
CA ARG A 104 -26.01 3.86 7.66
C ARG A 104 -25.99 4.09 6.13
N MET A 105 -27.07 4.61 5.55
CA MET A 105 -27.11 4.91 4.11
C MET A 105 -26.25 6.13 3.78
N ALA A 106 -26.31 7.16 4.62
CA ALA A 106 -25.44 8.32 4.49
C ALA A 106 -23.96 7.93 4.61
N THR A 107 -23.62 7.11 5.60
CA THR A 107 -22.23 6.64 5.84
C THR A 107 -21.66 5.93 4.61
N GLN A 108 -22.42 5.07 3.92
CA GLN A 108 -21.95 4.39 2.71
C GLN A 108 -21.66 5.39 1.58
N ARG A 109 -22.54 6.36 1.38
CA ARG A 109 -22.35 7.42 0.38
C ARG A 109 -21.20 8.35 0.69
N LEU A 110 -20.98 8.65 1.98
CA LEU A 110 -19.83 9.42 2.43
C LEU A 110 -18.53 8.67 2.13
N LYS A 111 -18.48 7.36 2.34
CA LYS A 111 -17.30 6.52 2.04
C LYS A 111 -16.95 6.57 0.55
N GLU A 112 -17.92 6.34 -0.32
CA GLU A 112 -17.72 6.40 -1.78
C GLU A 112 -17.26 7.81 -2.23
N ALA A 113 -17.85 8.87 -1.67
CA ALA A 113 -17.46 10.24 -1.97
C ALA A 113 -16.06 10.59 -1.46
N ALA A 114 -15.66 10.07 -0.29
CA ALA A 114 -14.34 10.30 0.28
C ALA A 114 -13.25 9.66 -0.57
N GLU A 115 -13.41 8.39 -0.96
CA GLU A 115 -12.48 7.69 -1.85
C GLU A 115 -12.34 8.42 -3.19
N LYS A 116 -13.47 8.81 -3.80
CA LYS A 116 -13.47 9.59 -5.02
C LYS A 116 -12.72 10.92 -4.86
N ALA A 117 -12.99 11.66 -3.79
CA ALA A 117 -12.32 12.92 -3.50
C ALA A 117 -10.81 12.75 -3.31
N LYS A 118 -10.37 11.71 -2.59
CA LYS A 118 -8.95 11.34 -2.44
C LYS A 118 -8.29 11.12 -3.79
N ILE A 119 -8.91 10.35 -4.67
CA ILE A 119 -8.40 10.06 -6.02
C ILE A 119 -8.30 11.35 -6.85
N GLU A 120 -9.35 12.17 -6.88
CA GLU A 120 -9.37 13.43 -7.63
C GLU A 120 -8.31 14.42 -7.09
N LEU A 121 -8.13 14.53 -5.77
CA LEU A 121 -7.11 15.38 -5.15
C LEU A 121 -5.69 14.93 -5.43
N SER A 122 -5.47 13.72 -5.90
CA SER A 122 -4.16 13.29 -6.41
C SER A 122 -3.81 13.97 -7.75
N GLN A 123 -4.80 14.43 -8.51
CA GLN A 123 -4.62 15.07 -9.82
C GLN A 123 -4.94 16.57 -9.82
N THR A 124 -5.91 17.00 -8.98
CA THR A 124 -6.40 18.40 -8.92
C THR A 124 -6.05 19.06 -7.61
N GLN A 125 -6.11 20.40 -7.57
CA GLN A 125 -5.86 21.19 -6.35
C GLN A 125 -7.09 21.28 -5.44
N GLN A 126 -8.27 21.00 -5.98
CA GLN A 126 -9.53 20.99 -5.25
C GLN A 126 -10.53 20.06 -5.94
N THR A 127 -11.48 19.55 -5.18
CA THR A 127 -12.61 18.77 -5.67
C THR A 127 -13.90 19.22 -5.02
N GLN A 128 -15.03 19.02 -5.70
CA GLN A 128 -16.36 19.30 -5.17
C GLN A 128 -17.04 17.98 -4.79
N ILE A 129 -17.50 17.91 -3.54
CA ILE A 129 -18.24 16.77 -3.01
C ILE A 129 -19.72 17.16 -2.98
N ASN A 130 -20.50 16.62 -3.91
CA ASN A 130 -21.93 16.89 -4.02
C ASN A 130 -22.72 15.60 -3.76
N LEU A 131 -23.46 15.59 -2.65
CA LEU A 131 -24.29 14.46 -2.22
C LEU A 131 -25.74 14.94 -2.04
N PRO A 132 -26.53 14.95 -3.12
CA PRO A 132 -27.93 15.34 -3.04
C PRO A 132 -28.72 14.31 -2.23
N PHE A 133 -29.71 14.79 -1.45
CA PHE A 133 -30.58 13.95 -0.62
C PHE A 133 -29.78 13.01 0.28
N ILE A 134 -28.75 13.54 0.97
CA ILE A 134 -27.89 12.72 1.84
C ILE A 134 -28.66 12.21 3.06
N THR A 135 -29.59 13.01 3.57
CA THR A 135 -30.51 12.65 4.65
C THR A 135 -31.78 13.51 4.55
N ALA A 136 -32.75 13.26 5.43
CA ALA A 136 -33.99 14.04 5.54
C ALA A 136 -34.33 14.32 6.98
N THR A 137 -34.91 15.49 7.23
CA THR A 137 -35.49 15.91 8.53
C THR A 137 -36.97 16.17 8.38
N ALA A 138 -37.64 16.53 9.47
CA ALA A 138 -39.04 16.97 9.43
C ALA A 138 -39.25 18.22 8.56
N ALA A 139 -38.22 19.03 8.33
CA ALA A 139 -38.24 20.21 7.46
C ALA A 139 -38.00 19.87 5.97
N GLY A 140 -37.66 18.63 5.64
CA GLY A 140 -37.41 18.18 4.28
C GLY A 140 -36.03 17.56 4.07
N PRO A 141 -35.68 17.26 2.79
CA PRO A 141 -34.42 16.66 2.45
C PRO A 141 -33.26 17.63 2.63
N LEU A 142 -32.10 17.11 3.00
CA LEU A 142 -30.86 17.85 3.12
C LEU A 142 -29.85 17.34 2.10
N HIS A 143 -28.99 18.24 1.66
CA HIS A 143 -27.97 18.00 0.65
C HIS A 143 -26.62 18.43 1.22
N MET A 144 -25.54 17.76 0.79
CA MET A 144 -24.18 18.18 1.04
C MET A 144 -23.57 18.71 -0.25
N ASP A 145 -22.94 19.86 -0.17
CA ASP A 145 -22.20 20.49 -1.27
C ASP A 145 -20.99 21.20 -0.68
N GLU A 146 -19.85 20.52 -0.71
CA GLU A 146 -18.62 20.98 -0.07
C GLU A 146 -17.46 20.98 -1.06
N THR A 147 -16.56 21.95 -0.91
CA THR A 147 -15.30 21.99 -1.67
C THR A 147 -14.15 21.60 -0.77
N LEU A 148 -13.44 20.52 -1.11
CA LEU A 148 -12.23 20.09 -0.41
C LEU A 148 -11.00 20.46 -1.25
N THR A 149 -10.05 21.19 -0.64
CA THR A 149 -8.77 21.50 -1.28
C THR A 149 -7.70 20.45 -0.91
N ARG A 150 -6.73 20.22 -1.82
CA ARG A 150 -5.58 19.35 -1.55
C ARG A 150 -4.81 19.83 -0.31
N ALA A 151 -4.63 21.11 -0.12
CA ALA A 151 -3.95 21.65 1.05
C ALA A 151 -4.67 21.28 2.36
N LYS A 152 -6.01 21.39 2.39
CA LYS A 152 -6.80 20.97 3.55
C LYS A 152 -6.75 19.46 3.78
N PHE A 153 -6.80 18.69 2.71
CA PHE A 153 -6.65 17.23 2.77
C PHE A 153 -5.27 16.83 3.35
N GLN A 154 -4.19 17.45 2.88
CA GLN A 154 -2.84 17.18 3.38
C GLN A 154 -2.68 17.61 4.85
N GLU A 155 -3.28 18.72 5.25
CA GLU A 155 -3.31 19.16 6.66
C GLU A 155 -3.97 18.10 7.56
N MET A 156 -5.15 17.60 7.15
CA MET A 156 -5.91 16.61 7.93
C MET A 156 -5.22 15.24 8.06
N THR A 157 -4.30 14.94 7.14
CA THR A 157 -3.67 13.62 7.01
C THR A 157 -2.17 13.63 7.25
N ALA A 158 -1.62 14.73 7.76
CA ALA A 158 -0.19 14.89 7.97
C ALA A 158 0.39 13.82 8.93
N ASP A 159 -0.36 13.44 9.95
CA ASP A 159 0.03 12.39 10.90
C ASP A 159 0.10 10.99 10.24
N LEU A 160 -0.75 10.72 9.25
CA LEU A 160 -0.72 9.45 8.50
C LEU A 160 0.56 9.36 7.64
N ILE A 161 0.97 10.47 7.03
CA ILE A 161 2.23 10.56 6.30
C ILE A 161 3.43 10.30 7.23
N GLU A 162 3.43 10.86 8.44
CA GLU A 162 4.50 10.63 9.41
C GLU A 162 4.57 9.17 9.90
N ARG A 163 3.45 8.45 9.95
CA ARG A 163 3.44 7.02 10.27
C ARG A 163 4.21 6.17 9.26
N CYS A 164 4.33 6.59 8.01
CA CYS A 164 5.14 5.91 7.00
C CYS A 164 6.66 6.05 7.26
N ARG A 165 7.09 7.10 7.93
CA ARG A 165 8.52 7.44 8.10
C ARG A 165 9.29 6.40 8.91
N LYS A 166 8.76 5.99 10.05
CA LYS A 166 9.46 5.06 10.96
C LYS A 166 9.70 3.68 10.34
N PRO A 167 8.72 2.99 9.74
CA PRO A 167 8.95 1.72 9.04
C PRO A 167 9.98 1.87 7.90
N PHE A 168 9.94 2.98 7.16
CA PHE A 168 10.91 3.26 6.11
C PHE A 168 12.35 3.33 6.65
N GLU A 169 12.58 4.11 7.71
CA GLU A 169 13.92 4.26 8.31
C GLU A 169 14.42 2.94 8.91
N GLN A 170 13.51 2.16 9.49
CA GLN A 170 13.85 0.85 10.05
C GLN A 170 14.24 -0.13 8.94
N ALA A 171 13.52 -0.16 7.82
CA ALA A 171 13.84 -1.04 6.70
C ALA A 171 15.25 -0.78 6.15
N ILE A 172 15.65 0.49 5.99
CA ILE A 172 17.00 0.86 5.55
C ILE A 172 18.05 0.46 6.58
N THR A 173 17.78 0.70 7.87
CA THR A 173 18.70 0.37 8.95
C THR A 173 18.96 -1.13 9.03
N ASP A 174 17.90 -1.94 8.98
CA ASP A 174 18.00 -3.39 9.10
C ASP A 174 18.61 -4.04 7.85
N ALA A 175 18.47 -3.39 6.67
CA ALA A 175 19.21 -3.79 5.47
C ALA A 175 20.72 -3.49 5.57
N GLY A 176 21.17 -2.75 6.59
CA GLY A 176 22.57 -2.34 6.74
C GLY A 176 23.04 -1.29 5.72
N LEU A 177 22.09 -0.55 5.14
CA LEU A 177 22.36 0.39 4.06
C LEU A 177 22.22 1.86 4.51
N SER A 178 22.81 2.74 3.72
CA SER A 178 22.51 4.17 3.76
C SER A 178 21.50 4.53 2.67
N LYS A 179 20.77 5.64 2.86
CA LYS A 179 19.79 6.14 1.87
C LYS A 179 20.40 6.37 0.47
N GLY A 180 21.68 6.72 0.40
CA GLY A 180 22.40 6.95 -0.85
C GLY A 180 22.67 5.68 -1.67
N GLN A 181 22.62 4.51 -1.06
CA GLN A 181 22.86 3.22 -1.71
C GLN A 181 21.61 2.65 -2.39
N ILE A 182 20.42 3.20 -2.14
CA ILE A 182 19.21 2.84 -2.88
C ILE A 182 19.35 3.35 -4.31
N ASN A 183 19.31 2.46 -5.28
CA ASN A 183 19.38 2.81 -6.70
C ASN A 183 18.02 3.27 -7.21
N HIS A 184 16.96 2.54 -6.91
CA HIS A 184 15.62 2.79 -7.40
C HIS A 184 14.56 2.64 -6.30
N VAL A 185 13.45 3.38 -6.48
CA VAL A 185 12.27 3.27 -5.63
C VAL A 185 11.09 2.86 -6.49
N ILE A 186 10.47 1.74 -6.15
CA ILE A 186 9.25 1.23 -6.79
C ILE A 186 8.08 1.55 -5.90
N MET A 187 7.09 2.25 -6.45
CA MET A 187 5.84 2.56 -5.75
C MET A 187 4.80 1.50 -6.10
N VAL A 188 4.17 0.95 -5.07
CA VAL A 188 3.14 -0.09 -5.16
C VAL A 188 1.91 0.35 -4.39
N GLY A 189 0.73 -0.01 -4.90
CA GLY A 189 -0.55 0.34 -4.31
C GLY A 189 -1.07 1.72 -4.74
N GLY A 190 -2.39 1.81 -4.91
CA GLY A 190 -3.05 3.02 -5.43
C GLY A 190 -2.85 4.26 -4.58
N SER A 191 -2.65 4.09 -3.25
CA SER A 191 -2.44 5.21 -2.33
C SER A 191 -1.10 5.92 -2.53
N THR A 192 -0.12 5.28 -3.19
CA THR A 192 1.16 5.91 -3.57
C THR A 192 1.03 6.98 -4.66
N ARG A 193 -0.14 7.09 -5.28
CA ARG A 193 -0.44 8.15 -6.25
C ARG A 193 -0.65 9.51 -5.59
N MET A 194 -0.88 9.56 -4.27
CA MET A 194 -1.03 10.80 -3.52
C MET A 194 0.27 11.63 -3.56
N PRO A 195 0.24 12.91 -3.96
CA PRO A 195 1.44 13.74 -4.04
C PRO A 195 2.23 13.80 -2.73
N ALA A 196 1.56 13.90 -1.58
CA ALA A 196 2.22 13.93 -0.27
C ALA A 196 3.05 12.66 0.02
N VAL A 197 2.63 11.50 -0.48
CA VAL A 197 3.39 10.24 -0.37
C VAL A 197 4.62 10.27 -1.27
N GLN A 198 4.46 10.76 -2.50
CA GLN A 198 5.58 10.91 -3.43
C GLN A 198 6.63 11.89 -2.91
N ASP A 199 6.19 13.03 -2.37
CA ASP A 199 7.04 14.04 -1.74
C ASP A 199 7.79 13.47 -0.52
N LEU A 200 7.11 12.66 0.31
CA LEU A 200 7.73 11.96 1.43
C LEU A 200 8.87 11.07 0.94
N VAL A 201 8.60 10.18 -0.01
CA VAL A 201 9.59 9.23 -0.54
C VAL A 201 10.78 9.98 -1.15
N GLN A 202 10.52 11.01 -1.96
CA GLN A 202 11.58 11.84 -2.54
C GLN A 202 12.41 12.55 -1.45
N SER A 203 11.77 13.09 -0.41
CA SER A 203 12.46 13.75 0.69
C SER A 203 13.35 12.79 1.50
N MET A 204 12.95 11.52 1.60
CA MET A 204 13.65 10.51 2.38
C MET A 204 14.79 9.84 1.60
N THR A 205 14.63 9.64 0.29
CA THR A 205 15.61 8.95 -0.57
C THR A 205 16.48 9.90 -1.39
N GLY A 206 16.00 11.12 -1.62
CA GLY A 206 16.62 12.05 -2.58
C GLY A 206 16.38 11.64 -4.04
N LYS A 207 15.55 10.63 -4.29
CA LYS A 207 15.29 10.06 -5.61
C LYS A 207 13.82 10.19 -5.99
N GLU A 208 13.57 10.41 -7.27
CA GLU A 208 12.22 10.29 -7.82
C GLU A 208 11.81 8.82 -7.88
N SER A 209 10.55 8.55 -7.63
CA SER A 209 9.98 7.20 -7.77
C SER A 209 10.03 6.75 -9.23
N ASN A 210 10.31 5.47 -9.42
CA ASN A 210 10.26 4.88 -10.75
C ASN A 210 8.82 4.89 -11.28
N ARG A 211 8.63 5.40 -12.51
CA ARG A 211 7.31 5.53 -13.14
C ARG A 211 7.11 4.54 -14.30
N THR A 212 8.04 3.62 -14.51
CA THR A 212 7.96 2.65 -15.63
C THR A 212 6.96 1.52 -15.34
N VAL A 213 6.64 1.29 -14.07
CA VAL A 213 5.65 0.29 -13.64
C VAL A 213 4.39 0.97 -13.10
N ASN A 214 3.24 0.39 -13.43
CA ASN A 214 1.96 0.84 -12.89
C ASN A 214 1.80 0.33 -11.45
N PRO A 215 1.66 1.20 -10.43
CA PRO A 215 1.57 0.78 -9.05
C PRO A 215 0.34 -0.09 -8.72
N ASP A 216 -0.70 -0.05 -9.56
CA ASP A 216 -1.91 -0.86 -9.37
C ASP A 216 -1.76 -2.28 -9.95
N GLU A 217 -0.83 -2.49 -10.89
CA GLU A 217 -0.70 -3.73 -11.67
C GLU A 217 0.63 -4.47 -11.43
N VAL A 218 1.63 -3.79 -10.89
CA VAL A 218 3.00 -4.30 -10.80
C VAL A 218 3.10 -5.64 -10.07
N VAL A 219 2.32 -5.84 -9.02
CA VAL A 219 2.27 -7.11 -8.28
C VAL A 219 1.71 -8.24 -9.14
N ALA A 220 0.62 -7.98 -9.87
CA ALA A 220 0.00 -8.96 -10.76
C ALA A 220 0.95 -9.33 -11.91
N VAL A 221 1.65 -8.36 -12.49
CA VAL A 221 2.68 -8.60 -13.51
C VAL A 221 3.81 -9.48 -12.95
N GLY A 222 4.33 -9.15 -11.77
CA GLY A 222 5.37 -9.96 -11.13
C GLY A 222 4.91 -11.37 -10.77
N ALA A 223 3.66 -11.54 -10.35
CA ALA A 223 3.07 -12.85 -10.12
C ALA A 223 2.98 -13.69 -11.43
N ALA A 224 2.64 -13.04 -12.55
CA ALA A 224 2.63 -13.69 -13.86
C ALA A 224 4.03 -14.11 -14.30
N VAL A 225 5.05 -13.28 -14.04
CA VAL A 225 6.46 -13.63 -14.27
C VAL A 225 6.86 -14.85 -13.46
N GLN A 226 6.54 -14.87 -12.16
CA GLN A 226 6.81 -16.02 -11.30
C GLN A 226 6.13 -17.30 -11.82
N ALA A 227 4.92 -17.19 -12.36
CA ALA A 227 4.27 -18.32 -13.00
C ALA A 227 5.06 -18.83 -14.21
N GLY A 228 5.61 -17.94 -15.04
CA GLY A 228 6.51 -18.28 -16.13
C GLY A 228 7.79 -18.97 -15.65
N VAL A 229 8.38 -18.52 -14.54
CA VAL A 229 9.54 -19.18 -13.91
C VAL A 229 9.19 -20.60 -13.48
N LEU A 230 8.05 -20.81 -12.82
CA LEU A 230 7.61 -22.14 -12.35
C LEU A 230 7.34 -23.11 -13.51
N ARG A 231 6.94 -22.60 -14.68
CA ARG A 231 6.72 -23.38 -15.89
C ARG A 231 7.99 -23.62 -16.70
N GLY A 232 9.07 -22.91 -16.40
CA GLY A 232 10.32 -22.95 -17.15
C GLY A 232 10.32 -22.09 -18.43
N ASP A 233 9.31 -21.23 -18.59
CA ASP A 233 9.21 -20.28 -19.70
C ASP A 233 10.17 -19.10 -19.47
N VAL A 234 10.40 -18.71 -18.22
CA VAL A 234 11.40 -17.73 -17.77
C VAL A 234 12.50 -18.46 -17.02
N LYS A 235 13.75 -18.24 -17.42
CA LYS A 235 14.94 -18.91 -16.87
C LYS A 235 15.80 -17.93 -16.10
N ASP A 236 16.69 -18.48 -15.28
CA ASP A 236 17.75 -17.74 -14.59
C ASP A 236 17.23 -16.68 -13.59
N VAL A 237 16.10 -17.01 -12.92
CA VAL A 237 15.54 -16.18 -11.83
C VAL A 237 15.50 -16.97 -10.54
N LEU A 238 16.11 -16.45 -9.49
CA LEU A 238 16.09 -16.98 -8.12
C LEU A 238 15.55 -15.94 -7.16
N LEU A 239 14.53 -16.30 -6.38
CA LEU A 239 13.96 -15.48 -5.33
C LEU A 239 14.43 -15.96 -3.96
N LEU A 240 15.06 -15.06 -3.20
CA LEU A 240 15.43 -15.24 -1.81
C LEU A 240 14.63 -14.24 -0.96
N ASP A 241 13.86 -14.74 -0.04
CA ASP A 241 12.98 -13.91 0.80
C ASP A 241 13.38 -14.05 2.27
N VAL A 242 13.01 -13.06 3.09
CA VAL A 242 13.25 -13.05 4.54
C VAL A 242 11.95 -13.30 5.28
N THR A 243 12.07 -13.86 6.49
CA THR A 243 10.94 -13.93 7.42
C THR A 243 11.14 -12.89 8.52
N PRO A 244 10.15 -12.04 8.80
CA PRO A 244 10.25 -11.04 9.86
C PRO A 244 10.18 -11.66 11.26
N LEU A 245 9.82 -12.94 11.35
CA LEU A 245 9.71 -13.69 12.60
C LEU A 245 10.66 -14.88 12.59
N SER A 246 11.26 -15.18 13.74
CA SER A 246 12.02 -16.40 13.90
C SER A 246 11.16 -17.62 13.62
N LEU A 247 11.65 -18.52 12.79
CA LEU A 247 11.04 -19.82 12.54
C LEU A 247 11.66 -20.86 13.46
N GLY A 248 10.85 -21.72 14.01
CA GLY A 248 11.29 -22.80 14.87
C GLY A 248 10.40 -24.01 14.72
N ILE A 249 10.86 -25.10 15.29
CA ILE A 249 10.11 -26.35 15.38
C ILE A 249 9.80 -26.64 16.85
N GLU A 250 8.57 -27.05 17.12
CA GLU A 250 8.20 -27.54 18.43
C GLU A 250 8.82 -28.93 18.65
N THR A 251 9.64 -29.04 19.70
CA THR A 251 10.29 -30.27 20.10
C THR A 251 9.57 -30.92 21.29
N LYS A 252 10.00 -32.12 21.67
CA LYS A 252 9.38 -32.88 22.77
C LYS A 252 9.33 -32.04 24.05
N GLY A 253 8.12 -31.92 24.62
CA GLY A 253 7.86 -31.13 25.82
C GLY A 253 7.38 -29.71 25.56
N GLY A 254 6.96 -29.36 24.32
CA GLY A 254 6.43 -28.04 23.98
C GLY A 254 7.50 -26.96 23.85
N VAL A 255 8.77 -27.31 23.75
CA VAL A 255 9.89 -26.37 23.62
C VAL A 255 10.04 -25.97 22.16
N MET A 256 9.97 -24.66 21.88
CA MET A 256 10.24 -24.11 20.56
C MET A 256 11.76 -24.04 20.33
N THR A 257 12.26 -24.80 19.38
CA THR A 257 13.66 -24.74 18.95
C THR A 257 13.76 -23.88 17.70
N LYS A 258 14.48 -22.76 17.81
CA LYS A 258 14.69 -21.82 16.70
C LYS A 258 15.54 -22.47 15.61
N LEU A 259 15.11 -22.33 14.34
CA LEU A 259 15.83 -22.79 13.14
C LEU A 259 16.45 -21.62 12.38
N ILE A 260 15.75 -20.48 12.33
CA ILE A 260 16.16 -19.22 11.69
C ILE A 260 15.90 -18.08 12.66
#